data_cc00cc0c0fe3dd4ac4345bb10b7b4c42
#
_entry.id   cc00cc0c0fe3dd4ac4345bb10b7b4c42
#
_cell.length_a   1.000
_cell.length_b   1.000
_cell.length_c   1.000
_cell.angle_alpha   90.00
_cell.angle_beta   90.00
_cell.angle_gamma   90.00
#
_symmetry.space_group_name_H-M   'P 1'
#
loop_
_entity.id
_entity.type
_entity.pdbx_description
1 polymer ?
#
loop_
_entity_poly.entity_id
_entity_poly.type
_entity_poly.pdbx_seq_one_letter_code
_entity_poly.pdbx_strand_id
1 'polypeptide(L)'
;MAERSRPGTSPPPESAGPFASSWRRRHLTVDERNARGLAARQEVPRSSHGRWEPAPDRPDPVTLLEQQAASRVPDLVPIRHGRMLASPFTFYRGAALIMAADLAATPVSGVTVQLCGDAHLSNFGLFGTPERQLLFDINDFDETLPGPWEWDVKRLAASFEIMGRDRGFSADDRRAVVMAGVREYRSRMRRAAGMRNLDAWYEHFEVGMLLKMVRREVRVRRVGKSEARAIEEMTTKARTRDSTRVFAKRAEEVEGELRIVADPPVIVPIEDIIPAGSEWEDPTPIIKKLLSSYRRTLGRQHHPLEEYRYIHAAYKMVGVGSVGTRCYIMLLTGRDHNDPLFLQVKEAQPSVLERFLGSSTYSHHGERVVAGQRLMQAATDIFLGWQRIKGLDGVTRDYYVRQFHDWKGSADVETLLEPGAALYARICGATLARAHARWGDRIAIASYLGKGETFDRAIADFSVVYADQNERDYAAFAAAVDSGRLAARTGV
;
A
#
# COMPACT_ATOMS: atom_id res chain seq x y z
N MET A 1 62.31 -28.63 -15.24
CA MET A 1 61.29 -27.63 -15.58
C MET A 1 60.06 -27.93 -14.74
N ALA A 2 59.83 -27.14 -13.70
CA ALA A 2 58.73 -27.32 -12.75
C ALA A 2 57.65 -26.28 -13.09
N GLU A 3 56.47 -26.77 -13.46
CA GLU A 3 55.29 -25.95 -13.66
C GLU A 3 54.74 -25.49 -12.30
N ARG A 4 54.68 -24.19 -12.10
CA ARG A 4 54.03 -23.56 -10.95
C ARG A 4 52.51 -23.47 -11.22
N SER A 5 51.71 -24.26 -10.52
CA SER A 5 50.29 -24.15 -10.44
C SER A 5 49.90 -22.81 -9.76
N ARG A 6 49.05 -22.02 -10.44
CA ARG A 6 48.44 -20.79 -9.92
C ARG A 6 47.34 -21.20 -8.92
N PRO A 7 47.17 -20.52 -7.76
CA PRO A 7 46.07 -20.75 -6.87
C PRO A 7 44.77 -20.22 -7.50
N GLY A 8 43.77 -21.08 -7.61
CA GLY A 8 42.44 -20.75 -8.04
C GLY A 8 41.77 -19.83 -7.02
N THR A 9 41.39 -18.66 -7.44
CA THR A 9 40.51 -17.76 -6.67
C THR A 9 39.09 -18.35 -6.66
N SER A 10 38.67 -18.84 -5.52
CA SER A 10 37.25 -19.20 -5.30
C SER A 10 36.37 -17.97 -5.55
N PRO A 11 35.24 -18.09 -6.23
CA PRO A 11 34.29 -16.97 -6.36
C PRO A 11 33.77 -16.57 -4.98
N PRO A 12 33.49 -15.28 -4.75
CA PRO A 12 32.91 -14.86 -3.49
C PRO A 12 31.56 -15.57 -3.25
N PRO A 13 31.20 -15.87 -2.00
CA PRO A 13 29.94 -16.52 -1.70
C PRO A 13 28.80 -15.65 -2.22
N GLU A 14 27.98 -16.20 -3.13
CA GLU A 14 26.69 -15.60 -3.49
C GLU A 14 25.96 -15.27 -2.20
N SER A 15 25.57 -14.01 -2.04
CA SER A 15 24.72 -13.58 -0.94
C SER A 15 23.41 -14.39 -1.05
N ALA A 16 23.27 -15.38 -0.21
CA ALA A 16 22.07 -16.19 -0.15
C ALA A 16 20.89 -15.25 0.17
N GLY A 17 20.08 -14.93 -0.83
CA GLY A 17 18.86 -14.17 -0.68
C GLY A 17 17.95 -14.78 0.40
N PRO A 18 16.96 -14.07 0.91
CA PRO A 18 16.10 -14.50 2.02
C PRO A 18 15.42 -15.86 1.83
N PHE A 19 15.46 -16.40 0.63
CA PHE A 19 14.91 -17.72 0.28
C PHE A 19 15.82 -18.90 0.60
N ALA A 20 17.13 -18.72 0.72
CA ALA A 20 18.07 -19.84 0.97
C ALA A 20 17.86 -20.50 2.34
N SER A 21 17.27 -19.80 3.31
CA SER A 21 16.94 -20.35 4.64
C SER A 21 15.58 -21.06 4.70
N SER A 22 14.70 -20.85 3.72
CA SER A 22 13.33 -21.40 3.75
C SER A 22 13.29 -22.91 3.53
N TRP A 23 14.17 -23.45 2.70
CA TRP A 23 14.25 -24.89 2.41
C TRP A 23 14.76 -25.73 3.59
N ARG A 24 15.39 -25.10 4.59
CA ARG A 24 15.86 -25.77 5.82
C ARG A 24 14.82 -25.75 6.95
N ARG A 25 13.68 -25.07 6.79
CA ARG A 25 12.63 -25.04 7.81
C ARG A 25 11.86 -26.36 7.79
N ARG A 26 11.71 -26.97 8.98
CA ARG A 26 10.83 -28.13 9.15
C ARG A 26 9.42 -27.80 8.67
N HIS A 27 8.89 -28.59 7.76
CA HIS A 27 7.49 -28.49 7.35
C HIS A 27 6.60 -28.96 8.50
N LEU A 28 5.80 -28.02 9.04
CA LEU A 28 4.78 -28.35 10.04
C LEU A 28 3.58 -29.01 9.35
N THR A 29 3.05 -30.06 9.98
CA THR A 29 1.80 -30.69 9.58
C THR A 29 0.61 -29.73 9.82
N VAL A 30 -0.56 -30.06 9.28
CA VAL A 30 -1.81 -29.33 9.52
C VAL A 30 -2.12 -29.32 11.02
N ASP A 31 -1.93 -30.44 11.71
CA ASP A 31 -2.21 -30.56 13.15
C ASP A 31 -1.25 -29.73 14.00
N GLU A 32 0.04 -29.71 13.67
CA GLU A 32 1.04 -28.87 14.35
C GLU A 32 0.73 -27.37 14.18
N ARG A 33 0.29 -26.96 12.99
CA ARG A 33 -0.14 -25.56 12.74
C ARG A 33 -1.43 -25.22 13.48
N ASN A 34 -2.40 -26.14 13.51
CA ASN A 34 -3.61 -25.99 14.33
C ASN A 34 -3.27 -25.84 15.81
N ALA A 35 -2.42 -26.72 16.34
CA ALA A 35 -1.96 -26.67 17.72
C ALA A 35 -1.26 -25.34 18.04
N ARG A 36 -0.41 -24.84 17.13
CA ARG A 36 0.25 -23.53 17.27
C ARG A 36 -0.76 -22.40 17.39
N GLY A 37 -1.78 -22.37 16.54
CA GLY A 37 -2.82 -21.32 16.62
C GLY A 37 -3.69 -21.42 17.88
N LEU A 38 -3.95 -22.64 18.37
CA LEU A 38 -4.67 -22.85 19.63
C LEU A 38 -3.84 -22.44 20.83
N ALA A 39 -2.53 -22.78 20.87
CA ALA A 39 -1.61 -22.35 21.91
C ALA A 39 -1.52 -20.81 21.97
N ALA A 40 -1.29 -20.16 20.83
CA ALA A 40 -1.28 -18.70 20.74
C ALA A 40 -2.58 -18.05 21.27
N ARG A 41 -3.74 -18.70 21.07
CA ARG A 41 -5.03 -18.23 21.62
C ARG A 41 -5.12 -18.35 23.13
N GLN A 42 -4.44 -19.34 23.73
CA GLN A 42 -4.39 -19.50 25.20
C GLN A 42 -3.48 -18.44 25.81
N GLU A 43 -2.33 -18.18 25.20
CA GLU A 43 -1.37 -17.16 25.66
C GLU A 43 -1.92 -15.75 25.47
N VAL A 44 -2.54 -15.48 24.33
CA VAL A 44 -3.11 -14.19 23.96
C VAL A 44 -4.59 -14.38 23.63
N PRO A 45 -5.49 -14.27 24.61
CA PRO A 45 -6.93 -14.41 24.40
C PRO A 45 -7.45 -13.39 23.38
N ARG A 46 -8.29 -13.82 22.45
CA ARG A 46 -8.85 -12.97 21.39
C ARG A 46 -9.53 -11.70 21.90
N SER A 47 -10.11 -11.75 23.10
CA SER A 47 -10.74 -10.58 23.75
C SER A 47 -9.73 -9.52 24.19
N SER A 48 -8.45 -9.88 24.39
CA SER A 48 -7.42 -8.92 24.80
C SER A 48 -7.14 -7.87 23.73
N HIS A 49 -7.42 -8.16 22.45
CA HIS A 49 -7.24 -7.21 21.37
C HIS A 49 -8.20 -6.00 21.40
N GLY A 50 -9.28 -6.08 22.17
CA GLY A 50 -10.25 -4.99 22.32
C GLY A 50 -9.84 -3.92 23.31
N ARG A 51 -8.86 -4.22 24.16
CA ARG A 51 -8.36 -3.29 25.19
C ARG A 51 -7.13 -2.57 24.65
N TRP A 52 -7.20 -1.26 24.62
CA TRP A 52 -6.05 -0.43 24.31
C TRP A 52 -6.15 0.88 25.10
N GLU A 53 -5.05 1.27 25.68
CA GLU A 53 -4.88 2.55 26.36
C GLU A 53 -3.51 3.10 25.96
N PRO A 54 -3.38 4.44 25.78
CA PRO A 54 -2.09 5.03 25.48
C PRO A 54 -1.12 4.77 26.63
N ALA A 55 0.09 4.29 26.29
CA ALA A 55 1.12 4.10 27.30
C ALA A 55 1.50 5.45 27.95
N PRO A 56 1.92 5.46 29.24
CA PRO A 56 2.33 6.71 29.89
C PRO A 56 3.46 7.45 29.20
N ASP A 57 4.32 6.72 28.51
CA ASP A 57 5.48 7.19 27.74
C ASP A 57 5.19 7.23 26.22
N ARG A 58 3.91 7.22 25.82
CA ARG A 58 3.48 7.30 24.43
C ARG A 58 4.11 8.54 23.75
N PRO A 59 4.83 8.37 22.64
CA PRO A 59 5.42 9.50 21.93
C PRO A 59 4.37 10.54 21.52
N ASP A 60 4.73 11.83 21.62
CA ASP A 60 3.90 12.92 21.13
C ASP A 60 3.64 12.76 19.61
N PRO A 61 2.36 12.73 19.16
CA PRO A 61 2.02 12.50 17.77
C PRO A 61 2.58 13.58 16.83
N VAL A 62 2.65 14.84 17.29
CA VAL A 62 3.20 15.95 16.51
C VAL A 62 4.69 15.77 16.29
N THR A 63 5.43 15.39 17.34
CA THR A 63 6.87 15.07 17.24
C THR A 63 7.14 13.91 16.28
N LEU A 64 6.30 12.87 16.27
CA LEU A 64 6.44 11.77 15.30
C LEU A 64 6.23 12.26 13.85
N LEU A 65 5.29 13.18 13.62
CA LEU A 65 5.08 13.79 12.30
C LEU A 65 6.26 14.67 11.87
N GLU A 66 6.84 15.45 12.79
CA GLU A 66 8.05 16.24 12.54
C GLU A 66 9.24 15.36 12.16
N GLN A 67 9.46 14.26 12.89
CA GLN A 67 10.50 13.28 12.58
C GLN A 67 10.29 12.65 11.19
N GLN A 68 9.06 12.31 10.84
CA GLN A 68 8.74 11.75 9.52
C GLN A 68 8.91 12.80 8.40
N ALA A 69 8.69 14.08 8.70
CA ALA A 69 8.83 15.17 7.74
C ALA A 69 10.30 15.44 7.38
N ALA A 70 11.27 15.12 8.23
CA ALA A 70 12.70 15.39 8.04
C ALA A 70 13.28 14.77 6.74
N SER A 71 12.73 13.65 6.25
CA SER A 71 13.16 12.99 5.01
C SER A 71 12.42 13.50 3.76
N ARG A 72 11.40 14.34 3.93
CA ARG A 72 10.54 14.83 2.84
C ARG A 72 11.11 16.07 2.17
N VAL A 73 10.57 16.41 1.01
CA VAL A 73 10.83 17.69 0.32
C VAL A 73 10.23 18.81 1.18
N PRO A 74 11.04 19.75 1.71
CA PRO A 74 10.59 20.72 2.72
C PRO A 74 9.38 21.56 2.26
N ASP A 75 9.39 22.04 1.02
CA ASP A 75 8.31 22.89 0.46
C ASP A 75 6.96 22.18 0.33
N LEU A 76 6.95 20.84 0.37
CA LEU A 76 5.74 20.04 0.27
C LEU A 76 5.19 19.59 1.62
N VAL A 77 5.97 19.72 2.69
CA VAL A 77 5.51 19.37 4.05
C VAL A 77 4.30 20.20 4.46
N PRO A 78 4.24 21.53 4.24
CA PRO A 78 3.04 22.32 4.53
C PRO A 78 1.80 21.86 3.77
N ILE A 79 1.95 21.41 2.53
CA ILE A 79 0.83 20.88 1.72
C ILE A 79 0.33 19.56 2.31
N ARG A 80 1.25 18.67 2.75
CA ARG A 80 0.88 17.44 3.46
C ARG A 80 0.08 17.74 4.71
N HIS A 81 0.53 18.67 5.53
CA HIS A 81 -0.18 19.09 6.73
C HIS A 81 -1.55 19.68 6.39
N GLY A 82 -1.66 20.52 5.36
CA GLY A 82 -2.93 21.05 4.90
C GLY A 82 -3.92 19.96 4.48
N ARG A 83 -3.44 18.91 3.77
CA ARG A 83 -4.30 17.76 3.42
C ARG A 83 -4.70 16.93 4.63
N MET A 84 -3.83 16.78 5.64
CA MET A 84 -4.14 16.07 6.88
C MET A 84 -5.12 16.83 7.76
N LEU A 85 -5.16 18.17 7.69
CA LEU A 85 -6.09 19.02 8.43
C LEU A 85 -7.54 18.94 7.96
N ALA A 86 -7.83 18.37 6.79
CA ALA A 86 -9.17 18.36 6.23
C ALA A 86 -10.18 17.59 7.12
N SER A 87 -9.76 16.50 7.78
CA SER A 87 -10.60 15.76 8.74
C SER A 87 -9.77 14.78 9.59
N PRO A 88 -10.31 14.25 10.71
CA PRO A 88 -9.68 13.15 11.46
C PRO A 88 -9.39 11.93 10.59
N PHE A 89 -10.18 11.67 9.56
CA PHE A 89 -9.94 10.57 8.63
C PHE A 89 -8.74 10.84 7.71
N THR A 90 -8.60 12.05 7.18
CA THR A 90 -7.42 12.40 6.36
C THR A 90 -6.15 12.47 7.20
N PHE A 91 -6.22 12.89 8.46
CA PHE A 91 -5.13 12.80 9.44
C PHE A 91 -4.70 11.34 9.62
N TYR A 92 -5.65 10.44 9.90
CA TYR A 92 -5.39 9.02 10.08
C TYR A 92 -4.62 8.41 8.88
N ARG A 93 -4.97 8.76 7.65
CA ARG A 93 -4.27 8.32 6.43
C ARG A 93 -2.81 8.77 6.37
N GLY A 94 -2.46 9.88 7.02
CA GLY A 94 -1.08 10.35 7.14
C GLY A 94 -0.34 9.83 8.38
N ALA A 95 -1.01 9.11 9.27
CA ALA A 95 -0.56 8.77 10.62
C ALA A 95 -0.09 7.30 10.80
N ALA A 96 0.44 6.66 9.75
CA ALA A 96 0.90 5.28 9.82
C ALA A 96 1.97 5.07 10.91
N LEU A 97 2.92 6.00 11.05
CA LEU A 97 3.96 5.96 12.08
C LEU A 97 3.39 6.04 13.50
N ILE A 98 2.40 6.91 13.72
CA ILE A 98 1.74 7.07 15.03
C ILE A 98 1.08 5.75 15.42
N MET A 99 0.29 5.17 14.51
CA MET A 99 -0.36 3.90 14.81
C MET A 99 0.63 2.74 14.95
N ALA A 100 1.72 2.72 14.21
CA ALA A 100 2.75 1.69 14.39
C ALA A 100 3.38 1.74 15.78
N ALA A 101 3.64 2.96 16.32
CA ALA A 101 4.11 3.15 17.70
C ALA A 101 3.09 2.61 18.72
N ASP A 102 1.82 2.90 18.52
CA ASP A 102 0.74 2.45 19.41
C ASP A 102 0.55 0.92 19.34
N LEU A 103 0.62 0.33 18.15
CA LEU A 103 0.44 -1.10 17.95
C LEU A 103 1.60 -1.93 18.53
N ALA A 104 2.79 -1.36 18.66
CA ALA A 104 3.95 -2.04 19.23
C ALA A 104 3.74 -2.53 20.66
N ALA A 105 2.88 -1.86 21.43
CA ALA A 105 2.51 -2.23 22.80
C ALA A 105 1.23 -3.11 22.86
N THR A 106 0.63 -3.49 21.72
CA THR A 106 -0.61 -4.27 21.71
C THR A 106 -0.35 -5.78 21.72
N PRO A 107 -1.28 -6.60 22.25
CA PRO A 107 -1.17 -8.05 22.18
C PRO A 107 -1.05 -8.55 20.73
N VAL A 108 -0.17 -9.53 20.50
CA VAL A 108 0.05 -10.20 19.21
C VAL A 108 0.13 -11.70 19.40
N SER A 109 -0.45 -12.47 18.49
CA SER A 109 -0.49 -13.95 18.55
C SER A 109 0.86 -14.64 18.26
N GLY A 110 1.90 -13.89 17.90
CA GLY A 110 3.19 -14.45 17.48
C GLY A 110 3.17 -15.11 16.10
N VAL A 111 2.08 -14.98 15.33
CA VAL A 111 2.02 -15.43 13.94
C VAL A 111 2.31 -14.26 13.01
N THR A 112 3.37 -14.40 12.22
CA THR A 112 3.85 -13.37 11.30
C THR A 112 3.29 -13.60 9.89
N VAL A 113 2.94 -12.51 9.20
CA VAL A 113 2.58 -12.46 7.79
C VAL A 113 3.40 -11.36 7.08
N GLN A 114 3.35 -11.32 5.74
CA GLN A 114 3.71 -10.10 5.05
C GLN A 114 2.57 -9.10 5.28
N LEU A 115 2.88 -7.95 5.89
CA LEU A 115 1.95 -6.83 6.03
C LEU A 115 1.99 -5.94 4.79
N CYS A 116 0.89 -5.28 4.44
CA CYS A 116 0.97 -4.09 3.59
C CYS A 116 1.44 -2.88 4.40
N GLY A 117 1.22 -2.89 5.71
CA GLY A 117 1.79 -1.96 6.69
C GLY A 117 1.00 -0.67 6.89
N ASP A 118 0.16 -0.29 5.92
CA ASP A 118 -0.76 0.84 6.00
C ASP A 118 -2.14 0.46 5.45
N ALA A 119 -2.76 -0.56 6.04
CA ALA A 119 -4.00 -1.20 5.58
C ALA A 119 -5.26 -0.33 5.78
N HIS A 120 -5.21 0.99 5.61
CA HIS A 120 -6.43 1.78 5.70
C HIS A 120 -7.32 1.60 4.46
N LEU A 121 -8.62 1.80 4.61
CA LEU A 121 -9.65 1.48 3.61
C LEU A 121 -9.44 2.14 2.22
N SER A 122 -8.76 3.29 2.13
CA SER A 122 -8.48 3.93 0.83
C SER A 122 -7.30 3.30 0.07
N ASN A 123 -6.56 2.35 0.69
CA ASN A 123 -5.48 1.61 0.05
C ASN A 123 -5.95 0.32 -0.63
N PHE A 124 -7.26 0.17 -0.81
CA PHE A 124 -7.87 -0.92 -1.57
C PHE A 124 -8.55 -0.37 -2.83
N GLY A 125 -8.50 -1.11 -3.92
CA GLY A 125 -9.11 -0.64 -5.16
C GLY A 125 -8.94 -1.59 -6.34
N LEU A 126 -9.37 -1.10 -7.50
CA LEU A 126 -9.32 -1.81 -8.77
C LEU A 126 -8.00 -1.54 -9.49
N PHE A 127 -7.50 -2.55 -10.20
CA PHE A 127 -6.40 -2.41 -11.15
C PHE A 127 -6.48 -3.47 -12.25
N GLY A 128 -5.84 -3.20 -13.40
CA GLY A 128 -5.71 -4.14 -14.52
C GLY A 128 -4.55 -5.11 -14.32
N THR A 129 -4.79 -6.41 -14.55
CA THR A 129 -3.72 -7.41 -14.57
C THR A 129 -3.02 -7.44 -15.95
N PRO A 130 -1.84 -8.07 -16.05
CA PRO A 130 -1.19 -8.32 -17.34
C PRO A 130 -2.05 -9.09 -18.33
N GLU A 131 -2.93 -9.97 -17.83
CA GLU A 131 -3.92 -10.74 -18.61
C GLU A 131 -5.16 -9.92 -18.95
N ARG A 132 -5.15 -8.61 -18.69
CA ARG A 132 -6.26 -7.66 -18.96
C ARG A 132 -7.57 -8.01 -18.24
N GLN A 133 -7.44 -8.56 -17.02
CA GLN A 133 -8.56 -8.73 -16.10
C GLN A 133 -8.58 -7.57 -15.10
N LEU A 134 -9.76 -7.14 -14.69
CA LEU A 134 -9.93 -6.12 -13.66
C LEU A 134 -10.13 -6.80 -12.31
N LEU A 135 -9.18 -6.61 -11.41
CA LEU A 135 -9.18 -7.17 -10.05
C LEU A 135 -9.37 -6.08 -9.00
N PHE A 136 -9.86 -6.48 -7.83
CA PHE A 136 -9.86 -5.67 -6.62
C PHE A 136 -8.81 -6.20 -5.65
N ASP A 137 -7.88 -5.33 -5.22
CA ASP A 137 -6.79 -5.72 -4.32
C ASP A 137 -6.23 -4.52 -3.54
N ILE A 138 -5.19 -4.76 -2.73
CA ILE A 138 -4.39 -3.73 -2.06
C ILE A 138 -3.54 -3.00 -3.09
N ASN A 139 -3.48 -1.68 -3.01
CA ASN A 139 -2.84 -0.81 -4.01
C ASN A 139 -1.59 -0.07 -3.53
N ASP A 140 -1.32 -0.05 -2.21
CA ASP A 140 -0.17 0.63 -1.62
C ASP A 140 0.62 -0.32 -0.71
N PHE A 141 1.94 -0.35 -0.92
CA PHE A 141 2.89 -1.23 -0.23
C PHE A 141 4.13 -0.47 0.25
N ASP A 142 4.05 0.86 0.38
CA ASP A 142 5.20 1.66 0.83
C ASP A 142 5.73 1.20 2.18
N GLU A 143 4.82 0.77 3.06
CA GLU A 143 5.14 0.34 4.43
C GLU A 143 5.23 -1.19 4.59
N THR A 144 5.20 -1.96 3.50
CA THR A 144 5.18 -3.43 3.58
C THR A 144 6.40 -3.99 4.33
N LEU A 145 6.14 -4.88 5.29
CA LEU A 145 7.17 -5.54 6.11
C LEU A 145 6.60 -6.84 6.70
N PRO A 146 7.40 -7.89 6.97
CA PRO A 146 6.94 -9.00 7.79
C PRO A 146 6.60 -8.54 9.22
N GLY A 147 5.41 -8.94 9.72
CA GLY A 147 4.97 -8.53 11.05
C GLY A 147 3.69 -9.22 11.52
N PRO A 148 3.17 -8.85 12.70
CA PRO A 148 1.95 -9.42 13.26
C PRO A 148 0.73 -9.10 12.38
N TRP A 149 0.02 -10.12 11.93
CA TRP A 149 -1.15 -9.96 11.05
C TRP A 149 -2.26 -9.08 11.66
N GLU A 150 -2.31 -9.00 12.98
CA GLU A 150 -3.24 -8.18 13.73
C GLU A 150 -3.09 -6.68 13.44
N TRP A 151 -1.88 -6.23 13.09
CA TRP A 151 -1.61 -4.81 12.84
C TRP A 151 -2.39 -4.29 11.62
N ASP A 152 -2.33 -5.02 10.49
CA ASP A 152 -3.11 -4.65 9.31
C ASP A 152 -4.62 -4.75 9.57
N VAL A 153 -5.09 -5.77 10.31
CA VAL A 153 -6.51 -5.90 10.65
C VAL A 153 -6.99 -4.75 11.53
N LYS A 154 -6.21 -4.36 12.54
CA LYS A 154 -6.51 -3.22 13.41
C LYS A 154 -6.50 -1.91 12.62
N ARG A 155 -5.51 -1.73 11.71
CA ARG A 155 -5.40 -0.55 10.85
C ARG A 155 -6.63 -0.42 9.93
N LEU A 156 -7.05 -1.51 9.31
CA LEU A 156 -8.24 -1.54 8.46
C LEU A 156 -9.52 -1.24 9.26
N ALA A 157 -9.70 -1.91 10.38
CA ALA A 157 -10.90 -1.79 11.20
C ALA A 157 -11.08 -0.38 11.77
N ALA A 158 -10.02 0.20 12.35
CA ALA A 158 -10.04 1.58 12.85
C ALA A 158 -10.32 2.60 11.74
N SER A 159 -9.83 2.35 10.50
CA SER A 159 -10.12 3.26 9.38
C SER A 159 -11.61 3.32 9.03
N PHE A 160 -12.35 2.23 9.19
CA PHE A 160 -13.80 2.21 8.99
C PHE A 160 -14.57 2.92 10.10
N GLU A 161 -14.14 2.76 11.37
CA GLU A 161 -14.75 3.47 12.50
C GLU A 161 -14.56 4.99 12.33
N ILE A 162 -13.33 5.44 12.04
CA ILE A 162 -12.99 6.86 11.88
C ILE A 162 -13.74 7.44 10.67
N MET A 163 -13.77 6.74 9.54
CA MET A 163 -14.54 7.15 8.37
C MET A 163 -16.03 7.26 8.69
N GLY A 164 -16.60 6.30 9.43
CA GLY A 164 -18.00 6.33 9.83
C GLY A 164 -18.34 7.52 10.73
N ARG A 165 -17.41 7.94 11.63
CA ARG A 165 -17.56 9.18 12.41
C ARG A 165 -17.56 10.41 11.52
N ASP A 166 -16.61 10.50 10.62
CA ASP A 166 -16.47 11.59 9.64
C ASP A 166 -17.72 11.72 8.75
N ARG A 167 -18.39 10.58 8.46
CA ARG A 167 -19.64 10.51 7.70
C ARG A 167 -20.91 10.68 8.53
N GLY A 168 -20.80 10.79 9.85
CA GLY A 168 -21.97 10.95 10.75
C GLY A 168 -22.80 9.68 10.93
N PHE A 169 -22.22 8.48 10.71
CA PHE A 169 -22.93 7.21 10.96
C PHE A 169 -23.20 7.02 12.45
N SER A 170 -24.33 6.39 12.81
CA SER A 170 -24.62 6.04 14.18
C SER A 170 -23.57 5.08 14.77
N ALA A 171 -23.46 5.00 16.09
CA ALA A 171 -22.52 4.08 16.76
C ALA A 171 -22.80 2.62 16.37
N ASP A 172 -24.08 2.24 16.26
CA ASP A 172 -24.48 0.89 15.88
C ASP A 172 -24.11 0.58 14.41
N ASP A 173 -24.31 1.53 13.49
CA ASP A 173 -23.94 1.37 12.09
C ASP A 173 -22.41 1.26 11.92
N ARG A 174 -21.64 2.12 12.59
CA ARG A 174 -20.17 2.03 12.57
C ARG A 174 -19.69 0.67 13.08
N ARG A 175 -20.25 0.23 14.23
CA ARG A 175 -19.94 -1.11 14.76
C ARG A 175 -20.30 -2.21 13.77
N ALA A 176 -21.46 -2.14 13.12
CA ALA A 176 -21.90 -3.11 12.11
C ALA A 176 -20.94 -3.15 10.92
N VAL A 177 -20.47 -1.99 10.42
CA VAL A 177 -19.49 -1.88 9.33
C VAL A 177 -18.16 -2.53 9.71
N VAL A 178 -17.59 -2.21 10.88
CA VAL A 178 -16.34 -2.79 11.36
C VAL A 178 -16.48 -4.30 11.54
N MET A 179 -17.55 -4.74 12.20
CA MET A 179 -17.84 -6.17 12.41
C MET A 179 -17.98 -6.93 11.08
N ALA A 180 -18.58 -6.31 10.06
CA ALA A 180 -18.73 -6.93 8.74
C ALA A 180 -17.35 -7.20 8.10
N GLY A 181 -16.42 -6.27 8.16
CA GLY A 181 -15.06 -6.40 7.65
C GLY A 181 -14.25 -7.48 8.37
N VAL A 182 -14.21 -7.43 9.70
CA VAL A 182 -13.43 -8.39 10.51
C VAL A 182 -14.02 -9.80 10.44
N ARG A 183 -15.34 -9.93 10.45
CA ARG A 183 -16.03 -11.22 10.26
C ARG A 183 -15.67 -11.85 8.91
N GLU A 184 -15.63 -11.04 7.85
CA GLU A 184 -15.29 -11.55 6.52
C GLU A 184 -13.80 -11.94 6.46
N TYR A 185 -12.88 -11.15 7.06
CA TYR A 185 -11.47 -11.53 7.22
C TYR A 185 -11.35 -12.91 7.89
N ARG A 186 -12.00 -13.11 9.05
CA ARG A 186 -12.00 -14.38 9.77
C ARG A 186 -12.58 -15.52 8.92
N SER A 187 -13.70 -15.29 8.25
CA SER A 187 -14.36 -16.28 7.40
C SER A 187 -13.47 -16.72 6.24
N ARG A 188 -12.84 -15.77 5.56
CA ARG A 188 -11.95 -16.04 4.43
C ARG A 188 -10.67 -16.72 4.86
N MET A 189 -10.06 -16.29 5.96
CA MET A 189 -8.86 -16.95 6.51
C MET A 189 -9.15 -18.41 6.85
N ARG A 190 -10.31 -18.70 7.46
CA ARG A 190 -10.72 -20.08 7.76
C ARG A 190 -10.99 -20.90 6.51
N ARG A 191 -11.56 -20.29 5.47
CA ARG A 191 -11.71 -20.96 4.15
C ARG A 191 -10.35 -21.25 3.54
N ALA A 192 -9.45 -20.28 3.54
CA ALA A 192 -8.09 -20.43 3.00
C ALA A 192 -7.28 -21.52 3.74
N ALA A 193 -7.49 -21.70 5.05
CA ALA A 193 -6.84 -22.76 5.83
C ALA A 193 -7.22 -24.18 5.34
N GLY A 194 -8.41 -24.38 4.77
CA GLY A 194 -8.83 -25.65 4.17
C GLY A 194 -8.45 -25.83 2.71
N MET A 195 -7.84 -24.83 2.07
CA MET A 195 -7.45 -24.89 0.66
C MET A 195 -6.09 -25.55 0.48
N ARG A 196 -5.87 -26.18 -0.68
CA ARG A 196 -4.52 -26.56 -1.12
C ARG A 196 -3.67 -25.30 -1.31
N ASN A 197 -2.33 -25.44 -1.24
CA ASN A 197 -1.43 -24.28 -1.31
C ASN A 197 -1.61 -23.50 -2.62
N LEU A 198 -1.68 -24.17 -3.76
CA LEU A 198 -1.86 -23.49 -5.05
C LEU A 198 -3.25 -22.85 -5.18
N ASP A 199 -4.30 -23.46 -4.65
CA ASP A 199 -5.65 -22.87 -4.69
C ASP A 199 -5.71 -21.56 -3.88
N ALA A 200 -5.07 -21.54 -2.69
CA ALA A 200 -4.96 -20.34 -1.87
C ALA A 200 -4.06 -19.27 -2.52
N TRP A 201 -3.01 -19.68 -3.24
CA TRP A 201 -2.13 -18.77 -3.96
C TRP A 201 -2.82 -18.11 -5.15
N TYR A 202 -3.64 -18.85 -5.91
CA TYR A 202 -4.35 -18.34 -7.09
C TYR A 202 -5.68 -17.67 -6.77
N GLU A 203 -6.16 -17.71 -5.52
CA GLU A 203 -7.41 -17.03 -5.16
C GLU A 203 -7.28 -15.51 -5.43
N HIS A 204 -8.29 -14.94 -6.10
CA HIS A 204 -8.34 -13.52 -6.43
C HIS A 204 -9.81 -13.03 -6.52
N PHE A 205 -9.99 -11.71 -6.48
CA PHE A 205 -11.31 -11.09 -6.57
C PHE A 205 -11.49 -10.38 -7.91
N GLU A 206 -12.07 -11.09 -8.87
CA GLU A 206 -12.50 -10.49 -10.13
C GLU A 206 -13.68 -9.54 -9.93
N VAL A 207 -13.68 -8.43 -10.68
CA VAL A 207 -14.81 -7.48 -10.66
C VAL A 207 -16.15 -8.14 -10.97
N GLY A 208 -16.17 -9.15 -11.85
CA GLY A 208 -17.38 -9.93 -12.11
C GLY A 208 -17.99 -10.60 -10.85
N MET A 209 -17.13 -11.07 -9.93
CA MET A 209 -17.59 -11.62 -8.64
C MET A 209 -18.09 -10.50 -7.72
N LEU A 210 -17.42 -9.36 -7.68
CA LEU A 210 -17.86 -8.20 -6.89
C LEU A 210 -19.23 -7.71 -7.34
N LEU A 211 -19.46 -7.56 -8.64
CA LEU A 211 -20.75 -7.15 -9.18
C LEU A 211 -21.86 -8.17 -8.87
N LYS A 212 -21.55 -9.47 -8.86
CA LYS A 212 -22.52 -10.51 -8.41
C LYS A 212 -22.85 -10.34 -6.92
N MET A 213 -21.88 -10.04 -6.07
CA MET A 213 -22.11 -9.76 -4.64
C MET A 213 -23.00 -8.52 -4.47
N VAL A 214 -22.68 -7.42 -5.14
CA VAL A 214 -23.48 -6.17 -5.11
C VAL A 214 -24.92 -6.46 -5.51
N ARG A 215 -25.15 -7.13 -6.64
CA ARG A 215 -26.50 -7.47 -7.12
C ARG A 215 -27.28 -8.36 -6.14
N ARG A 216 -26.57 -9.26 -5.42
CA ARG A 216 -27.17 -10.06 -4.36
C ARG A 216 -27.63 -9.18 -3.18
N GLU A 217 -26.78 -8.26 -2.72
CA GLU A 217 -27.11 -7.36 -1.61
C GLU A 217 -28.27 -6.41 -1.99
N VAL A 218 -28.33 -5.93 -3.23
CA VAL A 218 -29.50 -5.17 -3.75
C VAL A 218 -30.77 -6.01 -3.73
N ARG A 219 -30.70 -7.29 -4.14
CA ARG A 219 -31.87 -8.19 -4.16
C ARG A 219 -32.45 -8.39 -2.76
N VAL A 220 -31.60 -8.47 -1.73
CA VAL A 220 -32.02 -8.61 -0.33
C VAL A 220 -32.22 -7.25 0.36
N ARG A 221 -32.26 -6.17 -0.40
CA ARG A 221 -32.48 -4.77 0.06
C ARG A 221 -31.52 -4.27 1.12
N ARG A 222 -30.29 -4.79 1.13
CA ARG A 222 -29.21 -4.31 2.03
C ARG A 222 -28.37 -3.19 1.43
N VAL A 223 -28.37 -3.06 0.11
CA VAL A 223 -27.68 -1.98 -0.63
C VAL A 223 -28.69 -1.33 -1.56
N GLY A 224 -28.63 -0.01 -1.68
CA GLY A 224 -29.50 0.77 -2.55
C GLY A 224 -29.16 0.59 -4.03
N LYS A 225 -30.14 0.79 -4.92
CA LYS A 225 -29.92 0.72 -6.38
C LYS A 225 -28.94 1.79 -6.87
N SER A 226 -28.94 2.98 -6.24
CA SER A 226 -28.02 4.09 -6.54
C SER A 226 -26.57 3.73 -6.23
N GLU A 227 -26.31 3.11 -5.07
CA GLU A 227 -24.97 2.65 -4.68
C GLU A 227 -24.46 1.53 -5.60
N ALA A 228 -25.34 0.58 -5.94
CA ALA A 228 -24.99 -0.46 -6.91
C ALA A 228 -24.60 0.11 -8.27
N ARG A 229 -25.34 1.13 -8.74
CA ARG A 229 -25.02 1.85 -9.98
C ARG A 229 -23.69 2.60 -9.88
N ALA A 230 -23.40 3.24 -8.75
CA ALA A 230 -22.11 3.90 -8.53
C ALA A 230 -20.92 2.91 -8.60
N ILE A 231 -21.08 1.71 -8.05
CA ILE A 231 -20.07 0.64 -8.15
C ILE A 231 -19.91 0.15 -9.60
N GLU A 232 -21.00 -0.04 -10.33
CA GLU A 232 -20.96 -0.44 -11.75
C GLU A 232 -20.29 0.66 -12.61
N GLU A 233 -20.61 1.93 -12.36
CA GLU A 233 -19.99 3.07 -13.02
C GLU A 233 -18.49 3.18 -12.69
N MET A 234 -18.10 2.97 -11.42
CA MET A 234 -16.70 2.94 -11.00
C MET A 234 -15.92 1.85 -11.77
N THR A 235 -16.49 0.65 -11.91
CA THR A 235 -15.85 -0.46 -12.63
C THR A 235 -15.72 -0.17 -14.12
N THR A 236 -16.72 0.47 -14.73
CA THR A 236 -16.69 0.90 -16.13
C THR A 236 -15.66 1.99 -16.34
N LYS A 237 -15.64 3.02 -15.47
CA LYS A 237 -14.65 4.09 -15.50
C LYS A 237 -13.22 3.56 -15.29
N ALA A 238 -13.02 2.55 -14.43
CA ALA A 238 -11.70 1.97 -14.23
C ALA A 238 -11.13 1.40 -15.54
N ARG A 239 -11.90 0.64 -16.30
CA ARG A 239 -11.48 0.06 -17.59
C ARG A 239 -11.12 1.09 -18.66
N THR A 240 -11.64 2.31 -18.55
CA THR A 240 -11.34 3.40 -19.50
C THR A 240 -10.13 4.23 -19.08
N ARG A 241 -9.53 3.96 -17.92
CA ARG A 241 -8.32 4.65 -17.42
C ARG A 241 -7.07 3.87 -17.85
N ASP A 242 -6.73 3.95 -19.12
CA ASP A 242 -5.52 3.39 -19.69
C ASP A 242 -4.50 4.47 -20.04
N SER A 243 -3.32 4.08 -20.52
CA SER A 243 -2.24 4.97 -20.93
C SER A 243 -2.67 5.97 -21.99
N THR A 244 -3.54 5.57 -22.94
CA THR A 244 -4.00 6.44 -24.04
C THR A 244 -4.85 7.58 -23.51
N ARG A 245 -5.77 7.30 -22.58
CA ARG A 245 -6.61 8.35 -21.96
C ARG A 245 -5.81 9.25 -21.02
N VAL A 246 -4.83 8.69 -20.31
CA VAL A 246 -3.90 9.49 -19.51
C VAL A 246 -3.11 10.40 -20.42
N PHE A 247 -2.62 9.91 -21.55
CA PHE A 247 -1.92 10.69 -22.56
C PHE A 247 -2.75 11.86 -23.06
N ALA A 248 -3.98 11.62 -23.54
CA ALA A 248 -4.88 12.66 -24.02
C ALA A 248 -5.17 13.78 -22.98
N LYS A 249 -5.05 13.48 -21.69
CA LYS A 249 -5.29 14.45 -20.61
C LYS A 249 -4.00 15.10 -20.08
N ARG A 250 -2.86 14.45 -20.20
CA ARG A 250 -1.62 14.76 -19.50
C ARG A 250 -0.43 15.02 -20.39
N ALA A 251 -0.59 14.91 -21.71
CA ALA A 251 0.43 15.23 -22.67
C ALA A 251 -0.09 16.27 -23.67
N GLU A 252 0.81 17.13 -24.11
CA GLU A 252 0.59 18.14 -25.15
C GLU A 252 1.80 18.19 -26.05
N GLU A 253 1.63 18.71 -27.25
CA GLU A 253 2.72 18.96 -28.20
C GLU A 253 3.14 20.43 -28.08
N VAL A 254 4.39 20.66 -27.74
CA VAL A 254 5.00 21.99 -27.64
C VAL A 254 6.19 22.03 -28.59
N GLU A 255 6.15 22.91 -29.59
CA GLU A 255 7.22 23.07 -30.60
C GLU A 255 7.59 21.76 -31.33
N GLY A 256 6.61 20.89 -31.57
CA GLY A 256 6.80 19.59 -32.22
C GLY A 256 7.28 18.46 -31.30
N GLU A 257 7.45 18.73 -30.04
CA GLU A 257 7.83 17.73 -29.03
C GLU A 257 6.69 17.44 -28.07
N LEU A 258 6.50 16.15 -27.74
CA LEU A 258 5.53 15.73 -26.74
C LEU A 258 6.05 16.02 -25.32
N ARG A 259 5.22 16.69 -24.51
CA ARG A 259 5.54 17.02 -23.11
C ARG A 259 4.40 16.66 -22.18
N ILE A 260 4.72 16.45 -20.92
CA ILE A 260 3.72 16.28 -19.84
C ILE A 260 3.19 17.66 -19.49
N VAL A 261 1.86 17.82 -19.47
CA VAL A 261 1.19 19.06 -19.11
C VAL A 261 1.56 19.46 -17.67
N ALA A 262 2.06 20.68 -17.52
CA ALA A 262 2.37 21.27 -16.23
C ALA A 262 1.08 21.63 -15.46
N ASP A 263 1.09 21.40 -14.14
CA ASP A 263 -0.02 21.73 -13.23
C ASP A 263 0.59 21.99 -11.82
N PRO A 264 1.43 23.05 -11.69
CA PRO A 264 2.11 23.33 -10.43
C PRO A 264 1.15 23.64 -9.28
N PRO A 265 1.42 23.19 -8.04
CA PRO A 265 2.57 22.41 -7.62
C PRO A 265 2.37 20.88 -7.77
N VAL A 266 1.28 20.42 -8.39
CA VAL A 266 0.89 19.01 -8.48
C VAL A 266 1.71 18.25 -9.51
N ILE A 267 1.98 18.89 -10.67
CA ILE A 267 2.85 18.36 -11.74
C ILE A 267 3.80 19.47 -12.17
N VAL A 268 5.09 19.21 -12.00
CA VAL A 268 6.17 20.15 -12.37
C VAL A 268 7.12 19.44 -13.34
N PRO A 269 7.27 19.93 -14.58
CA PRO A 269 8.23 19.42 -15.54
C PRO A 269 9.62 19.28 -14.94
N ILE A 270 10.38 18.27 -15.37
CA ILE A 270 11.69 17.99 -14.74
C ILE A 270 12.68 19.14 -14.98
N GLU A 271 12.62 19.79 -16.14
CA GLU A 271 13.46 20.93 -16.52
C GLU A 271 13.27 22.14 -15.60
N ASP A 272 12.07 22.32 -15.02
CA ASP A 272 11.77 23.43 -14.11
C ASP A 272 12.37 23.23 -12.72
N ILE A 273 12.83 22.02 -12.40
CA ILE A 273 13.41 21.66 -11.10
C ILE A 273 14.88 21.24 -11.18
N ILE A 274 15.46 21.17 -12.39
CA ILE A 274 16.88 20.87 -12.59
C ILE A 274 17.71 22.08 -12.22
N PRO A 275 18.68 21.96 -11.29
CA PRO A 275 19.61 23.06 -11.02
C PRO A 275 20.48 23.36 -12.22
N ALA A 276 20.64 24.64 -12.56
CA ALA A 276 21.55 25.08 -13.62
C ALA A 276 22.98 24.61 -13.37
N GLY A 277 23.66 24.16 -14.42
CA GLY A 277 25.03 23.63 -14.34
C GLY A 277 25.18 22.28 -13.65
N SER A 278 24.08 21.57 -13.37
CA SER A 278 24.12 20.22 -12.81
C SER A 278 24.34 19.15 -13.90
N GLU A 279 24.74 17.94 -13.50
CA GLU A 279 24.83 16.78 -14.41
C GLU A 279 23.48 16.42 -15.06
N TRP A 280 22.38 16.98 -14.58
CA TRP A 280 21.01 16.78 -15.05
C TRP A 280 20.56 17.81 -16.10
N GLU A 281 21.40 18.75 -16.50
CA GLU A 281 21.06 19.78 -17.51
C GLU A 281 20.61 19.14 -18.84
N ASP A 282 21.25 18.00 -19.25
CA ASP A 282 20.66 17.06 -20.20
C ASP A 282 20.29 15.76 -19.48
N PRO A 283 19.02 15.56 -19.10
CA PRO A 283 18.59 14.37 -18.35
C PRO A 283 18.56 13.10 -19.20
N THR A 284 18.58 13.23 -20.55
CA THR A 284 18.35 12.10 -21.45
C THR A 284 19.37 10.96 -21.31
N PRO A 285 20.69 11.20 -21.27
CA PRO A 285 21.67 10.12 -21.08
C PRO A 285 21.53 9.42 -19.73
N ILE A 286 21.24 10.20 -18.66
CA ILE A 286 21.05 9.68 -17.30
C ILE A 286 19.82 8.78 -17.27
N ILE A 287 18.69 9.25 -17.82
CA ILE A 287 17.44 8.49 -17.86
C ILE A 287 17.59 7.21 -18.67
N LYS A 288 18.28 7.24 -19.81
CA LYS A 288 18.58 6.02 -20.59
C LYS A 288 19.38 5.00 -19.79
N LYS A 289 20.39 5.43 -19.03
CA LYS A 289 21.16 4.56 -18.13
C LYS A 289 20.29 4.00 -17.01
N LEU A 290 19.43 4.82 -16.42
CA LEU A 290 18.48 4.41 -15.38
C LEU A 290 17.47 3.37 -15.92
N LEU A 291 16.89 3.60 -17.10
CA LEU A 291 15.99 2.64 -17.75
C LEU A 291 16.69 1.31 -18.02
N SER A 292 17.95 1.33 -18.48
CA SER A 292 18.72 0.11 -18.72
C SER A 292 19.01 -0.67 -17.43
N SER A 293 19.29 -0.01 -16.31
CA SER A 293 19.50 -0.69 -15.04
C SER A 293 18.19 -1.15 -14.38
N TYR A 294 17.13 -0.35 -14.46
CA TYR A 294 15.79 -0.72 -14.05
C TYR A 294 15.27 -1.95 -14.81
N ARG A 295 15.52 -2.01 -16.14
CA ARG A 295 15.15 -3.14 -16.98
C ARG A 295 15.62 -4.49 -16.42
N ARG A 296 16.82 -4.53 -15.81
CA ARG A 296 17.35 -5.76 -15.18
C ARG A 296 16.53 -6.28 -14.00
N THR A 297 15.75 -5.43 -13.36
CA THR A 297 14.89 -5.81 -12.20
C THR A 297 13.55 -6.40 -12.62
N LEU A 298 13.20 -6.34 -13.91
CA LEU A 298 11.93 -6.84 -14.44
C LEU A 298 11.95 -8.36 -14.74
N GLY A 299 13.11 -9.02 -14.63
CA GLY A 299 13.23 -10.48 -14.54
C GLY A 299 12.89 -11.31 -15.78
N ARG A 300 12.69 -10.70 -16.96
CA ARG A 300 12.40 -11.39 -18.24
C ARG A 300 13.51 -11.16 -19.25
N GLN A 301 13.82 -12.17 -20.10
CA GLN A 301 14.82 -12.05 -21.16
C GLN A 301 14.45 -10.97 -22.18
N HIS A 302 13.19 -10.95 -22.65
CA HIS A 302 12.61 -9.89 -23.48
C HIS A 302 11.46 -9.24 -22.73
N HIS A 303 11.40 -7.94 -22.73
CA HIS A 303 10.37 -7.19 -22.01
C HIS A 303 9.84 -6.05 -22.90
N PRO A 304 8.53 -5.76 -22.92
CA PRO A 304 7.95 -4.68 -23.73
C PRO A 304 8.60 -3.32 -23.53
N LEU A 305 9.22 -3.06 -22.38
CA LEU A 305 9.94 -1.81 -22.11
C LEU A 305 11.05 -1.52 -23.16
N GLU A 306 11.61 -2.55 -23.79
CA GLU A 306 12.68 -2.42 -24.78
C GLU A 306 12.21 -1.75 -26.08
N GLU A 307 10.90 -1.81 -26.36
CA GLU A 307 10.25 -1.17 -27.51
C GLU A 307 9.88 0.29 -27.25
N TYR A 308 10.07 0.77 -26.00
CA TYR A 308 9.71 2.13 -25.61
C TYR A 308 10.94 3.04 -25.52
N ARG A 309 10.80 4.27 -26.02
CA ARG A 309 11.79 5.34 -25.87
C ARG A 309 11.30 6.42 -24.93
N TYR A 310 12.21 6.96 -24.14
CA TYR A 310 11.96 8.09 -23.26
C TYR A 310 11.58 9.34 -24.06
N ILE A 311 10.59 10.07 -23.60
CA ILE A 311 10.14 11.35 -24.16
C ILE A 311 10.34 12.46 -23.13
N HIS A 312 9.65 12.37 -21.98
CA HIS A 312 9.60 13.44 -21.00
C HIS A 312 9.40 12.90 -19.56
N ALA A 313 9.77 13.69 -18.56
CA ALA A 313 9.48 13.38 -17.16
C ALA A 313 8.98 14.61 -16.41
N ALA A 314 8.19 14.39 -15.36
CA ALA A 314 7.75 15.44 -14.47
C ALA A 314 7.70 14.94 -13.02
N TYR A 315 7.99 15.80 -12.07
CA TYR A 315 7.67 15.58 -10.67
C TYR A 315 6.15 15.53 -10.50
N LYS A 316 5.65 14.61 -9.65
CA LYS A 316 4.21 14.51 -9.39
C LYS A 316 3.93 14.33 -7.91
N MET A 317 3.20 15.26 -7.32
CA MET A 317 2.69 15.14 -5.97
C MET A 317 1.55 14.12 -5.90
N VAL A 318 1.60 13.17 -4.96
CA VAL A 318 0.63 12.08 -4.85
C VAL A 318 0.12 11.87 -3.42
N GLY A 319 -1.18 11.56 -3.31
CA GLY A 319 -1.84 11.10 -2.08
C GLY A 319 -1.88 12.10 -0.91
N VAL A 320 -2.00 11.57 0.32
CA VAL A 320 -1.87 12.29 1.59
C VAL A 320 -0.62 11.81 2.32
N GLY A 321 -0.52 10.51 2.58
CA GLY A 321 0.64 9.89 3.24
C GLY A 321 1.94 10.11 2.48
N SER A 322 1.90 10.07 1.14
CA SER A 322 3.07 10.19 0.27
C SER A 322 3.43 11.63 -0.14
N VAL A 323 2.68 12.67 0.26
CA VAL A 323 3.08 14.06 -0.05
C VAL A 323 4.43 14.37 0.56
N GLY A 324 5.32 14.93 -0.25
CA GLY A 324 6.69 15.26 0.14
C GLY A 324 7.71 14.14 -0.08
N THR A 325 7.30 12.91 -0.42
CA THR A 325 8.22 11.94 -1.03
C THR A 325 8.44 12.28 -2.50
N ARG A 326 9.62 11.93 -3.03
CA ARG A 326 9.93 12.19 -4.43
C ARG A 326 9.21 11.19 -5.33
N CYS A 327 8.28 11.69 -6.13
CA CYS A 327 7.53 10.88 -7.07
C CYS A 327 7.58 11.56 -8.44
N TYR A 328 7.92 10.79 -9.45
CA TYR A 328 7.99 11.26 -10.84
C TYR A 328 7.04 10.44 -11.71
N ILE A 329 6.54 11.06 -12.76
CA ILE A 329 5.92 10.38 -13.88
C ILE A 329 6.84 10.52 -15.10
N MET A 330 6.97 9.45 -15.87
CA MET A 330 7.82 9.38 -17.04
C MET A 330 6.94 8.98 -18.22
N LEU A 331 6.98 9.79 -19.28
CA LEU A 331 6.32 9.52 -20.56
C LEU A 331 7.32 8.83 -21.49
N LEU A 332 6.91 7.69 -22.00
CA LEU A 332 7.61 6.95 -23.04
C LEU A 332 6.67 6.75 -24.23
N THR A 333 7.23 6.57 -25.42
CA THR A 333 6.48 6.21 -26.63
C THR A 333 7.03 4.92 -27.22
N GLY A 334 6.14 4.03 -27.63
CA GLY A 334 6.46 2.77 -28.31
C GLY A 334 6.56 2.97 -29.81
N ARG A 335 5.68 2.27 -30.56
CA ARG A 335 5.67 2.28 -32.03
C ARG A 335 5.61 3.69 -32.63
N ASP A 336 4.70 4.53 -32.12
CA ASP A 336 4.46 5.90 -32.59
C ASP A 336 3.84 6.75 -31.46
N HIS A 337 3.46 8.00 -31.75
CA HIS A 337 2.85 8.91 -30.77
C HIS A 337 1.50 8.44 -30.21
N ASN A 338 0.84 7.45 -30.82
CA ASN A 338 -0.41 6.88 -30.35
C ASN A 338 -0.18 5.64 -29.45
N ASP A 339 1.08 5.30 -29.18
CA ASP A 339 1.48 4.21 -28.28
C ASP A 339 2.23 4.73 -27.04
N PRO A 340 1.56 5.52 -26.17
CA PRO A 340 2.17 6.08 -24.97
C PRO A 340 2.22 5.08 -23.82
N LEU A 341 3.31 5.12 -23.05
CA LEU A 341 3.44 4.46 -21.76
C LEU A 341 3.80 5.50 -20.70
N PHE A 342 3.04 5.52 -19.60
CA PHE A 342 3.41 6.28 -18.41
C PHE A 342 3.91 5.36 -17.32
N LEU A 343 5.12 5.64 -16.82
CA LEU A 343 5.67 4.99 -15.64
C LEU A 343 5.63 5.96 -14.46
N GLN A 344 5.33 5.45 -13.28
CA GLN A 344 5.49 6.14 -12.01
C GLN A 344 6.77 5.65 -11.34
N VAL A 345 7.64 6.60 -10.97
CA VAL A 345 8.88 6.35 -10.23
C VAL A 345 8.71 6.98 -8.86
N LYS A 346 8.58 6.16 -7.81
CA LYS A 346 8.28 6.63 -6.44
C LYS A 346 9.41 6.28 -5.49
N GLU A 347 9.87 7.27 -4.72
CA GLU A 347 10.86 7.06 -3.65
C GLU A 347 10.36 6.03 -2.65
N ALA A 348 11.22 5.08 -2.31
CA ALA A 348 11.00 4.09 -1.27
C ALA A 348 11.96 4.37 -0.11
N GLN A 349 11.39 4.67 1.05
CA GLN A 349 12.12 4.90 2.30
C GLN A 349 12.05 3.65 3.18
N PRO A 350 12.82 3.56 4.28
CA PRO A 350 12.57 2.56 5.32
C PRO A 350 11.10 2.57 5.74
N SER A 351 10.50 1.40 5.94
CA SER A 351 9.14 1.33 6.47
C SER A 351 9.07 1.96 7.86
N VAL A 352 8.00 2.69 8.16
CA VAL A 352 7.76 3.18 9.53
C VAL A 352 7.66 2.03 10.53
N LEU A 353 7.30 0.83 10.08
CA LEU A 353 7.23 -0.38 10.90
C LEU A 353 8.61 -0.87 11.35
N GLU A 354 9.67 -0.56 10.62
CA GLU A 354 11.03 -1.00 10.96
C GLU A 354 11.50 -0.47 12.31
N ARG A 355 10.96 0.66 12.78
CA ARG A 355 11.25 1.20 14.12
C ARG A 355 10.82 0.27 15.26
N PHE A 356 9.85 -0.62 15.00
CA PHE A 356 9.21 -1.45 16.03
C PHE A 356 9.34 -2.95 15.77
N LEU A 357 9.50 -3.37 14.52
CA LEU A 357 9.57 -4.77 14.11
C LEU A 357 10.97 -5.23 13.69
N GLY A 358 11.94 -4.29 13.68
CA GLY A 358 13.29 -4.52 13.19
C GLY A 358 13.43 -4.24 11.69
N SER A 359 14.68 -4.06 11.27
CA SER A 359 15.02 -3.67 9.89
C SER A 359 14.61 -4.73 8.87
N SER A 360 14.26 -4.24 7.68
CA SER A 360 14.02 -5.10 6.52
C SER A 360 15.24 -5.97 6.17
N THR A 361 15.00 -7.18 5.69
CA THR A 361 16.06 -8.04 5.13
C THR A 361 16.56 -7.58 3.76
N TYR A 362 15.85 -6.68 3.11
CA TYR A 362 16.24 -6.08 1.83
C TYR A 362 17.11 -4.85 2.10
N SER A 363 18.28 -4.79 1.48
CA SER A 363 19.18 -3.63 1.51
C SER A 363 18.73 -2.48 0.59
N HIS A 364 17.68 -2.72 -0.19
CA HIS A 364 17.11 -1.77 -1.15
C HIS A 364 15.61 -1.63 -0.87
N HIS A 365 15.17 -0.45 -0.43
CA HIS A 365 13.78 -0.23 -0.02
C HIS A 365 12.78 -0.37 -1.18
N GLY A 366 13.16 0.00 -2.40
CA GLY A 366 12.32 -0.25 -3.59
C GLY A 366 12.11 -1.74 -3.86
N GLU A 367 13.15 -2.57 -3.64
CA GLU A 367 13.03 -4.03 -3.72
C GLU A 367 12.09 -4.57 -2.63
N ARG A 368 12.18 -4.07 -1.39
CA ARG A 368 11.24 -4.40 -0.29
C ARG A 368 9.79 -4.17 -0.72
N VAL A 369 9.49 -2.98 -1.27
CA VAL A 369 8.14 -2.63 -1.75
C VAL A 369 7.68 -3.59 -2.85
N VAL A 370 8.51 -3.83 -3.86
CA VAL A 370 8.20 -4.71 -5.00
C VAL A 370 8.00 -6.16 -4.55
N ALA A 371 8.87 -6.65 -3.67
CA ALA A 371 8.77 -8.00 -3.15
C ALA A 371 7.49 -8.20 -2.31
N GLY A 372 7.18 -7.27 -1.41
CA GLY A 372 5.94 -7.31 -0.62
C GLY A 372 4.69 -7.24 -1.49
N GLN A 373 4.68 -6.37 -2.50
CA GLN A 373 3.57 -6.29 -3.46
C GLN A 373 3.39 -7.59 -4.23
N ARG A 374 4.46 -8.19 -4.75
CA ARG A 374 4.41 -9.49 -5.46
C ARG A 374 3.94 -10.65 -4.57
N LEU A 375 4.28 -10.62 -3.29
CA LEU A 375 3.81 -11.62 -2.33
C LEU A 375 2.32 -11.49 -2.02
N MET A 376 1.82 -10.28 -1.87
CA MET A 376 0.47 -10.01 -1.35
C MET A 376 -0.57 -9.86 -2.46
N GLN A 377 -0.28 -9.18 -3.56
CA GLN A 377 -1.22 -9.02 -4.67
C GLN A 377 -1.44 -10.31 -5.44
N ALA A 378 -2.66 -10.48 -5.96
CA ALA A 378 -3.02 -11.64 -6.80
C ALA A 378 -2.28 -11.64 -8.14
N ALA A 379 -2.11 -10.46 -8.73
CA ALA A 379 -1.34 -10.21 -9.94
C ALA A 379 -0.61 -8.87 -9.79
N THR A 380 0.50 -8.69 -10.47
CA THR A 380 1.28 -7.45 -10.44
C THR A 380 1.55 -6.96 -11.85
N ASP A 381 1.70 -5.66 -11.97
CA ASP A 381 2.11 -4.96 -13.18
C ASP A 381 3.45 -5.54 -13.72
N ILE A 382 3.54 -5.73 -15.03
CA ILE A 382 4.77 -6.21 -15.69
C ILE A 382 5.93 -5.21 -15.59
N PHE A 383 5.63 -3.92 -15.40
CA PHE A 383 6.61 -2.85 -15.21
C PHE A 383 6.99 -2.65 -13.74
N LEU A 384 6.53 -3.52 -12.82
CA LEU A 384 6.86 -3.40 -11.40
C LEU A 384 8.31 -3.83 -11.15
N GLY A 385 9.17 -2.87 -10.82
CA GLY A 385 10.59 -3.06 -10.55
C GLY A 385 11.15 -1.96 -9.65
N TRP A 386 12.46 -1.92 -9.47
CA TRP A 386 13.11 -0.97 -8.57
C TRP A 386 14.41 -0.41 -9.14
N GLN A 387 14.88 0.70 -8.57
CA GLN A 387 16.09 1.37 -9.00
C GLN A 387 16.67 2.24 -7.88
N ARG A 388 18.00 2.29 -7.80
CA ARG A 388 18.74 3.24 -6.95
C ARG A 388 19.24 4.39 -7.80
N ILE A 389 18.89 5.62 -7.44
CA ILE A 389 19.12 6.81 -8.24
C ILE A 389 19.82 7.87 -7.40
N LYS A 390 20.87 8.50 -7.95
CA LYS A 390 21.41 9.76 -7.43
C LYS A 390 20.50 10.89 -7.91
N GLY A 391 19.78 11.52 -6.98
CA GLY A 391 18.80 12.57 -7.29
C GLY A 391 19.44 13.89 -7.74
N LEU A 392 18.59 14.85 -8.11
CA LEU A 392 18.98 16.20 -8.51
C LEU A 392 19.77 16.94 -7.42
N ASP A 393 19.55 16.60 -6.16
CA ASP A 393 20.24 17.10 -4.98
C ASP A 393 21.55 16.34 -4.64
N GLY A 394 21.99 15.44 -5.51
CA GLY A 394 23.18 14.62 -5.33
C GLY A 394 23.03 13.46 -4.34
N VAL A 395 21.88 13.30 -3.67
CA VAL A 395 21.64 12.25 -2.70
C VAL A 395 21.11 10.98 -3.38
N THR A 396 21.75 9.85 -3.07
CA THR A 396 21.34 8.55 -3.60
C THR A 396 20.15 8.00 -2.79
N ARG A 397 19.09 7.61 -3.48
CA ARG A 397 17.85 7.08 -2.92
C ARG A 397 17.35 5.87 -3.67
N ASP A 398 16.55 5.07 -2.99
CA ASP A 398 15.86 3.91 -3.53
C ASP A 398 14.50 4.32 -4.08
N TYR A 399 14.15 3.75 -5.23
CA TYR A 399 12.86 3.97 -5.88
C TYR A 399 12.27 2.63 -6.32
N TYR A 400 10.94 2.58 -6.38
CA TYR A 400 10.26 1.55 -7.16
C TYR A 400 9.52 2.18 -8.33
N VAL A 401 9.33 1.38 -9.37
CA VAL A 401 8.75 1.79 -10.64
C VAL A 401 7.58 0.88 -10.97
N ARG A 402 6.49 1.46 -11.46
CA ARG A 402 5.31 0.74 -11.92
C ARG A 402 4.59 1.51 -13.02
N GLN A 403 3.70 0.86 -13.74
CA GLN A 403 2.84 1.54 -14.69
C GLN A 403 1.93 2.54 -13.96
N PHE A 404 1.79 3.74 -14.55
CA PHE A 404 0.94 4.79 -14.00
C PHE A 404 -0.46 4.70 -14.60
N HIS A 405 -1.48 4.50 -13.75
CA HIS A 405 -2.90 4.42 -14.15
C HIS A 405 -3.22 3.37 -15.24
N ASP A 406 -3.03 2.09 -14.93
CA ASP A 406 -3.61 1.02 -15.76
C ASP A 406 -4.87 0.47 -15.10
N TRP A 407 -6.02 0.78 -15.68
CA TRP A 407 -7.36 0.38 -15.21
C TRP A 407 -7.62 0.66 -13.72
N LYS A 408 -7.09 1.74 -13.19
CA LYS A 408 -7.13 2.04 -11.75
C LYS A 408 -8.47 2.65 -11.34
N GLY A 409 -9.07 2.10 -10.25
CA GLY A 409 -10.27 2.61 -9.60
C GLY A 409 -10.19 2.47 -8.09
N SER A 410 -10.71 3.46 -7.37
CA SER A 410 -10.88 3.42 -5.91
C SER A 410 -12.30 3.78 -5.54
N ALA A 411 -12.80 3.24 -4.42
CA ALA A 411 -14.07 3.67 -3.88
C ALA A 411 -13.99 5.16 -3.48
N ASP A 412 -15.04 5.89 -3.78
CA ASP A 412 -15.23 7.23 -3.26
C ASP A 412 -15.78 7.11 -1.83
N VAL A 413 -14.85 7.16 -0.88
CA VAL A 413 -15.12 6.93 0.55
C VAL A 413 -16.00 8.02 1.13
N GLU A 414 -15.90 9.23 0.58
CA GLU A 414 -16.62 10.43 1.06
C GLU A 414 -18.12 10.37 0.71
N THR A 415 -18.50 9.52 -0.24
CA THR A 415 -19.90 9.36 -0.68
C THR A 415 -20.55 8.06 -0.19
N LEU A 416 -19.81 7.18 0.52
CA LEU A 416 -20.36 5.92 1.01
C LEU A 416 -21.49 6.16 2.04
N LEU A 417 -22.58 5.39 1.89
CA LEU A 417 -23.63 5.22 2.89
C LEU A 417 -23.36 3.96 3.71
N GLU A 418 -24.06 3.78 4.85
CA GLU A 418 -23.78 2.65 5.78
C GLU A 418 -23.85 1.27 5.10
N PRO A 419 -24.87 0.95 4.26
CA PRO A 419 -24.93 -0.35 3.62
C PRO A 419 -23.79 -0.59 2.64
N GLY A 420 -23.40 0.46 1.88
CA GLY A 420 -22.27 0.43 0.96
C GLY A 420 -20.95 0.29 1.70
N ALA A 421 -20.79 1.00 2.83
CA ALA A 421 -19.63 0.91 3.70
C ALA A 421 -19.46 -0.50 4.29
N ALA A 422 -20.55 -1.14 4.74
CA ALA A 422 -20.51 -2.51 5.24
C ALA A 422 -20.12 -3.52 4.14
N LEU A 423 -20.64 -3.37 2.92
CA LEU A 423 -20.23 -4.18 1.78
C LEU A 423 -18.76 -3.95 1.45
N TYR A 424 -18.31 -2.71 1.42
CA TYR A 424 -16.91 -2.36 1.14
C TYR A 424 -15.96 -2.92 2.21
N ALA A 425 -16.34 -2.82 3.48
CA ALA A 425 -15.59 -3.41 4.60
C ALA A 425 -15.42 -4.94 4.44
N ARG A 426 -16.49 -5.65 4.04
CA ARG A 426 -16.42 -7.09 3.73
C ARG A 426 -15.44 -7.38 2.59
N ILE A 427 -15.46 -6.59 1.53
CA ILE A 427 -14.57 -6.78 0.38
C ILE A 427 -13.11 -6.53 0.80
N CYS A 428 -12.83 -5.46 1.54
CA CYS A 428 -11.49 -5.16 2.06
C CYS A 428 -11.00 -6.24 3.03
N GLY A 429 -11.85 -6.69 3.96
CA GLY A 429 -11.52 -7.77 4.90
C GLY A 429 -11.22 -9.10 4.20
N ALA A 430 -12.00 -9.44 3.17
CA ALA A 430 -11.76 -10.63 2.35
C ALA A 430 -10.43 -10.53 1.58
N THR A 431 -10.14 -9.37 0.99
CA THR A 431 -8.91 -9.10 0.25
C THR A 431 -7.69 -9.20 1.15
N LEU A 432 -7.74 -8.58 2.34
CA LEU A 432 -6.66 -8.64 3.31
C LEU A 432 -6.40 -10.08 3.81
N ALA A 433 -7.47 -10.85 4.08
CA ALA A 433 -7.34 -12.25 4.46
C ALA A 433 -6.65 -13.08 3.38
N ARG A 434 -7.01 -12.89 2.10
CA ARG A 434 -6.37 -13.54 0.97
C ARG A 434 -4.89 -13.16 0.88
N ALA A 435 -4.56 -11.86 1.01
CA ALA A 435 -3.18 -11.38 0.95
C ALA A 435 -2.32 -12.01 2.06
N HIS A 436 -2.81 -12.04 3.30
CA HIS A 436 -2.12 -12.69 4.42
C HIS A 436 -2.02 -14.21 4.25
N ALA A 437 -3.03 -14.87 3.66
CA ALA A 437 -3.03 -16.32 3.45
C ALA A 437 -2.01 -16.80 2.42
N ARG A 438 -1.52 -15.93 1.54
CA ARG A 438 -0.53 -16.28 0.51
C ARG A 438 0.85 -16.57 1.10
N TRP A 439 1.25 -15.84 2.13
CA TRP A 439 2.60 -15.96 2.70
C TRP A 439 2.60 -16.40 4.18
N GLY A 440 1.58 -16.01 4.96
CA GLY A 440 1.46 -16.35 6.38
C GLY A 440 0.98 -17.78 6.64
N ASP A 441 1.10 -18.20 7.92
CA ASP A 441 0.54 -19.46 8.38
C ASP A 441 -0.99 -19.35 8.56
N ARG A 442 -1.72 -19.44 7.42
CA ARG A 442 -3.18 -19.30 7.37
C ARG A 442 -3.92 -20.33 8.25
N ILE A 443 -3.29 -21.50 8.50
CA ILE A 443 -3.88 -22.54 9.35
C ILE A 443 -3.78 -22.14 10.83
N ALA A 444 -2.62 -21.65 11.26
CA ALA A 444 -2.44 -21.14 12.63
C ALA A 444 -3.33 -19.92 12.89
N ILE A 445 -3.41 -18.96 11.96
CA ILE A 445 -4.28 -17.79 12.08
C ILE A 445 -5.74 -18.20 12.14
N ALA A 446 -6.20 -19.12 11.29
CA ALA A 446 -7.57 -19.62 11.31
C ALA A 446 -7.91 -20.34 12.61
N SER A 447 -6.97 -21.11 13.16
CA SER A 447 -7.13 -21.79 14.45
C SER A 447 -7.13 -20.81 15.62
N TYR A 448 -6.30 -19.76 15.57
CA TYR A 448 -6.34 -18.65 16.51
C TYR A 448 -7.70 -17.95 16.49
N LEU A 449 -8.20 -17.56 15.33
CA LEU A 449 -9.48 -16.86 15.14
C LEU A 449 -10.68 -17.71 15.58
N GLY A 450 -10.71 -18.99 15.21
CA GLY A 450 -11.81 -19.92 15.50
C GLY A 450 -13.12 -19.58 14.78
N LYS A 451 -14.24 -20.17 15.25
CA LYS A 451 -15.57 -20.02 14.64
C LYS A 451 -16.37 -18.83 15.17
N GLY A 452 -16.17 -18.47 16.45
CA GLY A 452 -16.95 -17.45 17.15
C GLY A 452 -16.47 -16.03 16.87
N GLU A 453 -17.28 -15.04 17.24
CA GLU A 453 -17.10 -13.62 16.96
C GLU A 453 -16.29 -12.88 18.04
N THR A 454 -15.62 -13.59 18.95
CA THR A 454 -14.87 -12.96 20.06
C THR A 454 -13.81 -12.00 19.56
N PHE A 455 -13.05 -12.39 18.54
CA PHE A 455 -12.05 -11.52 17.90
C PHE A 455 -12.71 -10.35 17.16
N ASP A 456 -13.80 -10.61 16.41
CA ASP A 456 -14.50 -9.58 15.66
C ASP A 456 -14.99 -8.45 16.58
N ARG A 457 -15.59 -8.83 17.72
CA ARG A 457 -16.05 -7.88 18.76
C ARG A 457 -14.89 -7.12 19.38
N ALA A 458 -13.82 -7.83 19.74
CA ALA A 458 -12.64 -7.20 20.31
C ALA A 458 -12.03 -6.15 19.37
N ILE A 459 -11.92 -6.44 18.06
CA ILE A 459 -11.41 -5.47 17.09
C ILE A 459 -12.39 -4.30 16.91
N ALA A 460 -13.70 -4.53 16.97
CA ALA A 460 -14.68 -3.44 16.96
C ALA A 460 -14.54 -2.53 18.19
N ASP A 461 -14.35 -3.11 19.38
CA ASP A 461 -14.11 -2.36 20.62
C ASP A 461 -12.79 -1.56 20.53
N PHE A 462 -11.69 -2.18 20.03
CA PHE A 462 -10.43 -1.50 19.76
C PHE A 462 -10.62 -0.31 18.80
N SER A 463 -11.40 -0.49 17.74
CA SER A 463 -11.59 0.55 16.73
C SER A 463 -12.24 1.81 17.29
N VAL A 464 -13.19 1.67 18.22
CA VAL A 464 -13.84 2.79 18.92
C VAL A 464 -12.82 3.54 19.77
N VAL A 465 -12.10 2.82 20.64
CA VAL A 465 -11.10 3.43 21.53
C VAL A 465 -9.97 4.11 20.73
N TYR A 466 -9.53 3.46 19.64
CA TYR A 466 -8.48 4.02 18.81
C TYR A 466 -8.97 5.24 17.99
N ALA A 467 -10.23 5.27 17.58
CA ALA A 467 -10.82 6.45 16.96
C ALA A 467 -10.88 7.65 17.91
N ASP A 468 -11.22 7.42 19.20
CA ASP A 468 -11.15 8.46 20.24
C ASP A 468 -9.72 9.01 20.39
N GLN A 469 -8.70 8.14 20.30
CA GLN A 469 -7.31 8.60 20.34
C GLN A 469 -6.93 9.36 19.08
N ASN A 470 -7.34 8.90 17.91
CA ASN A 470 -7.08 9.59 16.66
C ASN A 470 -7.68 11.00 16.63
N GLU A 471 -8.84 11.21 17.24
CA GLU A 471 -9.46 12.53 17.38
C GLU A 471 -8.64 13.44 18.32
N ARG A 472 -8.12 12.90 19.43
CA ARG A 472 -7.20 13.62 20.34
C ARG A 472 -5.90 14.00 19.63
N ASP A 473 -5.32 13.07 18.88
CA ASP A 473 -4.08 13.30 18.12
C ASP A 473 -4.29 14.33 17.00
N TYR A 474 -5.44 14.26 16.33
CA TYR A 474 -5.85 15.26 15.34
C TYR A 474 -6.01 16.65 15.97
N ALA A 475 -6.64 16.75 17.14
CA ALA A 475 -6.78 18.03 17.84
C ALA A 475 -5.41 18.59 18.24
N ALA A 476 -4.49 17.76 18.73
CA ALA A 476 -3.11 18.16 19.03
C ALA A 476 -2.37 18.64 17.78
N PHE A 477 -2.55 17.94 16.65
CA PHE A 477 -1.98 18.33 15.36
C PHE A 477 -2.55 19.68 14.87
N ALA A 478 -3.88 19.88 14.94
CA ALA A 478 -4.51 21.15 14.57
C ALA A 478 -4.01 22.30 15.45
N ALA A 479 -3.92 22.10 16.77
CA ALA A 479 -3.36 23.09 17.69
C ALA A 479 -1.89 23.41 17.39
N ALA A 480 -1.09 22.45 16.96
CA ALA A 480 0.29 22.68 16.54
C ALA A 480 0.39 23.53 15.27
N VAL A 481 -0.58 23.40 14.36
CA VAL A 481 -0.68 24.27 13.17
C VAL A 481 -1.14 25.68 13.57
N ASP A 482 -2.18 25.79 14.40
CA ASP A 482 -2.74 27.08 14.84
C ASP A 482 -1.72 27.89 15.64
N SER A 483 -0.86 27.23 16.43
CA SER A 483 0.23 27.88 17.17
C SER A 483 1.45 28.24 16.31
N GLY A 484 1.50 27.82 15.04
CA GLY A 484 2.62 28.04 14.14
C GLY A 484 3.80 27.07 14.35
N ARG A 485 3.68 26.05 15.23
CA ARG A 485 4.70 24.98 15.36
C ARG A 485 4.83 24.19 14.05
N LEU A 486 3.73 23.91 13.39
CA LEU A 486 3.69 23.26 12.07
C LEU A 486 3.14 24.24 11.03
N ALA A 487 3.85 24.35 9.90
CA ALA A 487 3.29 25.04 8.74
C ALA A 487 2.28 24.15 8.00
N ALA A 488 1.12 24.71 7.59
CA ALA A 488 0.15 24.03 6.77
C ALA A 488 -0.33 24.92 5.61
N ARG A 489 -0.55 24.30 4.42
CA ARG A 489 -1.08 24.95 3.23
C ARG A 489 -2.27 24.16 2.71
N THR A 490 -3.46 24.73 2.82
CA THR A 490 -4.72 24.14 2.36
C THR A 490 -5.04 24.56 0.91
N GLY A 491 -5.99 23.85 0.26
CA GLY A 491 -6.47 24.21 -1.08
C GLY A 491 -5.57 23.77 -2.25
N VAL A 492 -4.63 22.82 -2.01
CA VAL A 492 -3.72 22.28 -3.04
C VAL A 492 -3.96 20.80 -3.25
#